data_45fa059215b39ce31287ad07b19d290e
#
_entry.id   45fa059215b39ce31287ad07b19d290e
#
_cell.length_a   1.000
_cell.length_b   1.000
_cell.length_c   1.000
_cell.angle_alpha   90.00
_cell.angle_beta   90.00
_cell.angle_gamma   90.00
#
_symmetry.space_group_name_H-M   'P 1'
#
loop_
_entity.id
_entity.type
_entity.pdbx_description
1 polymer ?
#
loop_
_entity_poly.entity_id
_entity_poly.type
_entity_poly.pdbx_seq_one_letter_code
_entity_poly.pdbx_strand_id
1 'polypeptide(L)'
;MTKRPGGDADSGRYDEYNDWKEPKEYMEWTANIFNHFDNILVENGVVLYNFSYSIENPSLPYELVAHIVNNTNFCIADTIIWKKKASMPYPASPNRLQRVCEFVFVFVRKNEIDSFTTNKQISKVGTTGQKYYVPVPNFIDAKNNDGATKEMNQATYSTDLVKQLLKTYAKPEESFVVFDPFMGTGTTANGCMEYGCSCIGTEISERQCEYANERIRNIFTTTE
;
A
#
# COMPACT_ATOMS: atom_id res chain seq x y z
N MET A 1 1.57 -27.72 11.74
CA MET A 1 2.69 -26.83 12.12
C MET A 1 3.91 -27.19 11.28
N THR A 2 4.11 -26.55 10.16
CA THR A 2 5.33 -26.71 9.36
C THR A 2 6.10 -25.41 9.42
N LYS A 3 7.13 -25.38 10.32
CA LYS A 3 8.19 -24.36 10.25
C LYS A 3 8.68 -24.28 8.82
N ARG A 4 8.77 -23.09 8.25
CA ARG A 4 9.51 -22.89 6.99
C ARG A 4 10.92 -23.46 7.18
N PRO A 5 11.37 -24.41 6.34
CA PRO A 5 12.77 -24.80 6.32
C PRO A 5 13.57 -23.59 5.81
N GLY A 6 14.45 -23.03 6.63
CA GLY A 6 15.39 -21.98 6.25
C GLY A 6 15.04 -20.55 6.69
N GLY A 7 14.13 -20.36 7.63
CA GLY A 7 14.00 -19.09 8.32
C GLY A 7 14.89 -19.08 9.56
N ASP A 8 16.14 -18.65 9.40
CA ASP A 8 16.96 -18.29 10.56
C ASP A 8 16.25 -17.18 11.33
N ALA A 9 16.26 -17.28 12.66
CA ALA A 9 15.74 -16.26 13.59
C ALA A 9 16.52 -14.93 13.46
N ASP A 10 17.47 -14.85 12.54
CA ASP A 10 18.34 -13.73 12.23
C ASP A 10 18.04 -13.09 10.86
N SER A 11 16.82 -13.26 10.33
CA SER A 11 16.47 -12.72 9.01
C SER A 11 16.17 -11.20 9.03
N GLY A 12 16.43 -10.48 10.13
CA GLY A 12 16.44 -9.01 10.21
C GLY A 12 15.18 -8.28 9.71
N ARG A 13 14.04 -8.97 9.70
CA ARG A 13 12.81 -8.37 9.17
C ARG A 13 12.11 -7.46 10.19
N TYR A 14 12.03 -7.91 11.43
CA TYR A 14 11.43 -7.13 12.52
C TYR A 14 12.09 -7.55 13.83
N ASP A 15 12.91 -6.69 14.39
CA ASP A 15 13.66 -6.97 15.62
C ASP A 15 12.76 -7.00 16.87
N GLU A 16 11.57 -6.38 16.81
CA GLU A 16 10.74 -6.09 17.98
C GLU A 16 9.30 -6.64 17.90
N TYR A 17 8.88 -7.17 16.75
CA TYR A 17 7.51 -7.63 16.56
C TYR A 17 7.45 -8.97 15.82
N ASN A 18 6.75 -9.94 16.43
CA ASN A 18 6.41 -11.19 15.76
C ASN A 18 5.17 -10.95 14.86
N ASP A 19 5.40 -10.76 13.57
CA ASP A 19 4.37 -10.54 12.55
C ASP A 19 3.64 -11.83 12.12
N TRP A 20 4.04 -12.98 12.70
CA TRP A 20 3.46 -14.26 12.35
C TRP A 20 2.12 -14.46 13.06
N LYS A 21 1.02 -14.45 12.31
CA LYS A 21 -0.34 -14.72 12.77
C LYS A 21 -0.96 -15.84 11.95
N GLU A 22 -1.83 -16.62 12.59
CA GLU A 22 -2.71 -17.52 11.84
C GLU A 22 -3.63 -16.69 10.91
N PRO A 23 -4.02 -17.22 9.73
CA PRO A 23 -4.79 -16.44 8.75
C PRO A 23 -6.06 -15.81 9.34
N LYS A 24 -6.79 -16.52 10.19
CA LYS A 24 -7.98 -15.99 10.83
C LYS A 24 -7.67 -14.83 11.78
N GLU A 25 -6.66 -14.99 12.62
CA GLU A 25 -6.20 -13.95 13.54
C GLU A 25 -5.72 -12.71 12.77
N TYR A 26 -5.02 -12.91 11.66
CA TYR A 26 -4.57 -11.84 10.80
C TYR A 26 -5.74 -11.07 10.18
N MET A 27 -6.78 -11.77 9.72
CA MET A 27 -7.99 -11.13 9.16
C MET A 27 -8.74 -10.32 10.22
N GLU A 28 -8.92 -10.86 11.44
CA GLU A 28 -9.56 -10.15 12.54
C GLU A 28 -8.77 -8.91 12.96
N TRP A 29 -7.45 -9.05 13.10
CA TRP A 29 -6.56 -7.94 13.42
C TRP A 29 -6.63 -6.84 12.33
N THR A 30 -6.62 -7.21 11.05
CA THR A 30 -6.74 -6.24 9.94
C THR A 30 -8.09 -5.54 9.97
N ALA A 31 -9.19 -6.25 10.17
CA ALA A 31 -10.53 -5.63 10.28
C ALA A 31 -10.60 -4.64 11.45
N ASN A 32 -9.96 -4.92 12.57
CA ASN A 32 -9.88 -3.99 13.69
C ASN A 32 -9.11 -2.71 13.31
N ILE A 33 -8.03 -2.81 12.54
CA ILE A 33 -7.32 -1.62 12.02
C ILE A 33 -8.25 -0.79 11.12
N PHE A 34 -9.01 -1.42 10.23
CA PHE A 34 -9.98 -0.71 9.39
C PHE A 34 -11.06 -0.01 10.21
N ASN A 35 -11.53 -0.58 11.33
CA ASN A 35 -12.44 0.10 12.24
C ASN A 35 -11.82 1.34 12.91
N HIS A 36 -10.50 1.34 13.15
CA HIS A 36 -9.80 2.56 13.59
C HIS A 36 -9.69 3.59 12.46
N PHE A 37 -9.45 3.18 11.22
CA PHE A 37 -9.43 4.08 10.07
C PHE A 37 -10.77 4.80 9.87
N ASP A 38 -11.89 4.15 10.16
CA ASP A 38 -13.21 4.77 10.05
C ASP A 38 -13.36 6.03 10.91
N ASN A 39 -12.63 6.11 12.03
CA ASN A 39 -12.67 7.26 12.94
C ASN A 39 -11.75 8.42 12.53
N ILE A 40 -10.74 8.17 11.69
CA ILE A 40 -9.71 9.17 11.36
C ILE A 40 -9.71 9.56 9.88
N LEU A 41 -10.28 8.73 9.00
CA LEU A 41 -10.33 9.00 7.58
C LEU A 41 -11.27 10.19 7.30
N VAL A 42 -10.81 11.14 6.52
CA VAL A 42 -11.65 12.27 6.06
C VAL A 42 -12.80 11.80 5.19
N GLU A 43 -13.79 12.65 4.98
CA GLU A 43 -14.89 12.38 4.03
C GLU A 43 -14.35 12.13 2.63
N ASN A 44 -14.87 11.09 1.95
CA ASN A 44 -14.40 10.60 0.66
C ASN A 44 -12.90 10.20 0.63
N GLY A 45 -12.32 9.94 1.80
CA GLY A 45 -10.97 9.42 1.91
C GLY A 45 -10.86 7.97 1.44
N VAL A 46 -9.66 7.55 1.05
CA VAL A 46 -9.40 6.20 0.56
C VAL A 46 -8.35 5.48 1.41
N VAL A 47 -8.49 4.18 1.57
CA VAL A 47 -7.46 3.31 2.14
C VAL A 47 -6.85 2.49 1.01
N LEU A 48 -5.55 2.66 0.79
CA LEU A 48 -4.78 1.91 -0.20
C LEU A 48 -4.06 0.77 0.50
N TYR A 49 -4.53 -0.45 0.35
CA TYR A 49 -4.02 -1.62 1.05
C TYR A 49 -3.22 -2.51 0.10
N ASN A 50 -1.88 -2.45 0.20
CA ASN A 50 -1.00 -3.32 -0.60
C ASN A 50 -0.90 -4.70 0.02
N PHE A 51 -1.22 -5.73 -0.74
CA PHE A 51 -1.16 -7.11 -0.30
C PHE A 51 -0.79 -8.08 -1.42
N SER A 52 0.02 -9.08 -1.08
CA SER A 52 0.43 -10.13 -2.01
C SER A 52 -0.01 -11.51 -1.50
N TYR A 53 -0.29 -12.43 -2.40
CA TYR A 53 -0.54 -13.82 -2.02
C TYR A 53 0.77 -14.58 -1.78
N SER A 54 0.73 -15.54 -0.86
CA SER A 54 1.80 -16.50 -0.67
C SER A 54 1.55 -17.79 -1.49
N ILE A 55 2.59 -18.60 -1.66
CA ILE A 55 2.45 -19.91 -2.30
C ILE A 55 1.66 -20.87 -1.40
N GLU A 56 1.84 -20.73 -0.09
CA GLU A 56 1.20 -21.57 0.94
C GLU A 56 -0.29 -21.27 1.09
N ASN A 57 -0.67 -20.00 0.91
CA ASN A 57 -2.07 -19.57 1.01
C ASN A 57 -2.40 -18.56 -0.10
N PRO A 58 -2.66 -19.01 -1.33
CA PRO A 58 -2.96 -18.13 -2.46
C PRO A 58 -4.36 -17.50 -2.38
N SER A 59 -5.26 -18.01 -1.56
CA SER A 59 -6.62 -17.47 -1.38
C SER A 59 -6.69 -16.33 -0.37
N LEU A 60 -5.70 -16.21 0.52
CA LEU A 60 -5.72 -15.25 1.63
C LEU A 60 -6.06 -13.80 1.23
N PRO A 61 -5.57 -13.22 0.13
CA PRO A 61 -5.95 -11.87 -0.26
C PRO A 61 -7.46 -11.69 -0.47
N TYR A 62 -8.09 -12.67 -1.08
CA TYR A 62 -9.54 -12.64 -1.38
C TYR A 62 -10.38 -12.86 -0.12
N GLU A 63 -9.96 -13.79 0.76
CA GLU A 63 -10.60 -14.04 2.04
C GLU A 63 -10.49 -12.80 2.95
N LEU A 64 -9.32 -12.16 2.99
CA LEU A 64 -9.08 -10.92 3.74
C LEU A 64 -9.99 -9.78 3.26
N VAL A 65 -10.05 -9.56 1.95
CA VAL A 65 -10.93 -8.54 1.36
C VAL A 65 -12.39 -8.80 1.73
N ALA A 66 -12.86 -10.05 1.57
CA ALA A 66 -14.22 -10.42 1.94
C ALA A 66 -14.47 -10.22 3.45
N HIS A 67 -13.49 -10.55 4.28
CA HIS A 67 -13.58 -10.36 5.73
C HIS A 67 -13.69 -8.89 6.12
N ILE A 68 -12.85 -8.01 5.55
CA ILE A 68 -12.91 -6.55 5.78
C ILE A 68 -14.28 -6.01 5.35
N VAL A 69 -14.73 -6.32 4.13
CA VAL A 69 -16.02 -5.85 3.62
C VAL A 69 -17.20 -6.30 4.49
N ASN A 70 -17.18 -7.52 5.00
CA ASN A 70 -18.27 -8.06 5.80
C ASN A 70 -18.28 -7.58 7.25
N ASN A 71 -17.13 -7.19 7.81
CA ASN A 71 -16.98 -6.89 9.24
C ASN A 71 -16.63 -5.42 9.55
N THR A 72 -16.60 -4.55 8.54
CA THR A 72 -16.29 -3.12 8.70
C THR A 72 -17.25 -2.26 7.89
N ASN A 73 -17.15 -0.93 8.03
CA ASN A 73 -17.89 0.04 7.21
C ASN A 73 -17.29 0.27 5.82
N PHE A 74 -16.24 -0.47 5.45
CA PHE A 74 -15.56 -0.31 4.17
C PHE A 74 -16.06 -1.29 3.12
N CYS A 75 -15.97 -0.86 1.86
CA CYS A 75 -16.13 -1.70 0.68
C CYS A 75 -14.99 -1.45 -0.31
N ILE A 76 -14.84 -2.35 -1.27
CA ILE A 76 -13.87 -2.20 -2.35
C ILE A 76 -14.42 -1.24 -3.41
N ALA A 77 -13.63 -0.23 -3.76
CA ALA A 77 -13.89 0.68 -4.86
C ALA A 77 -13.14 0.25 -6.13
N ASP A 78 -11.91 -0.25 -5.99
CA ASP A 78 -11.10 -0.74 -7.11
C ASP A 78 -10.01 -1.73 -6.63
N THR A 79 -9.40 -2.41 -7.58
CA THR A 79 -8.22 -3.25 -7.36
C THR A 79 -7.16 -2.89 -8.40
N ILE A 80 -6.02 -2.41 -7.94
CA ILE A 80 -4.89 -2.06 -8.77
C ILE A 80 -3.91 -3.22 -8.80
N ILE A 81 -3.42 -3.55 -9.97
CA ILE A 81 -2.34 -4.51 -10.16
C ILE A 81 -1.02 -3.74 -10.22
N TRP A 82 -0.19 -3.90 -9.20
CA TRP A 82 1.18 -3.42 -9.25
C TRP A 82 2.08 -4.49 -9.84
N LYS A 83 2.57 -4.26 -11.06
CA LYS A 83 3.59 -5.09 -11.69
C LYS A 83 4.97 -4.62 -11.28
N LYS A 84 5.77 -5.53 -10.75
CA LYS A 84 7.16 -5.30 -10.35
C LYS A 84 8.08 -5.30 -11.57
N LYS A 85 8.99 -4.34 -11.66
CA LYS A 85 9.96 -4.27 -12.78
C LYS A 85 10.99 -5.39 -12.75
N ALA A 86 11.39 -5.84 -11.57
CA ALA A 86 12.29 -6.98 -11.40
C ALA A 86 11.49 -8.24 -11.04
N SER A 87 11.76 -9.30 -11.76
CA SER A 87 11.18 -10.61 -11.46
C SER A 87 11.71 -11.16 -10.14
N MET A 88 10.84 -11.73 -9.33
CA MET A 88 11.24 -12.54 -8.17
C MET A 88 11.99 -13.80 -8.67
N PRO A 89 12.80 -14.45 -7.80
CA PRO A 89 13.51 -15.66 -8.17
C PRO A 89 12.59 -16.68 -8.85
N TYR A 90 13.17 -17.45 -9.78
CA TYR A 90 12.41 -18.51 -10.46
C TYR A 90 11.86 -19.51 -9.46
N PRO A 91 10.58 -19.87 -9.53
CA PRO A 91 10.04 -20.92 -8.68
C PRO A 91 10.72 -22.25 -8.99
N ALA A 92 11.10 -22.99 -7.96
CA ALA A 92 11.69 -24.33 -8.11
C ALA A 92 10.67 -25.38 -8.55
N SER A 93 9.38 -25.05 -8.56
CA SER A 93 8.27 -25.95 -8.88
C SER A 93 7.79 -25.76 -10.32
N PRO A 94 7.65 -26.84 -11.12
CA PRO A 94 7.22 -26.75 -12.51
C PRO A 94 5.76 -26.34 -12.68
N ASN A 95 4.94 -26.43 -11.64
CA ASN A 95 3.51 -26.10 -11.65
C ASN A 95 3.20 -24.72 -11.04
N ARG A 96 4.21 -23.88 -10.82
CA ARG A 96 4.06 -22.54 -10.24
C ARG A 96 4.54 -21.47 -11.20
N LEU A 97 3.70 -20.47 -11.41
CA LEU A 97 4.10 -19.28 -12.16
C LEU A 97 4.95 -18.36 -11.28
N GLN A 98 5.82 -17.58 -11.92
CA GLN A 98 6.57 -16.53 -11.27
C GLN A 98 5.63 -15.40 -10.85
N ARG A 99 5.71 -14.98 -9.59
CA ARG A 99 4.93 -13.87 -9.05
C ARG A 99 5.60 -12.54 -9.39
N VAL A 100 5.03 -11.83 -10.34
CA VAL A 100 5.53 -10.54 -10.81
C VAL A 100 4.63 -9.36 -10.41
N CYS A 101 3.51 -9.63 -9.76
CA CYS A 101 2.58 -8.59 -9.35
C CYS A 101 2.13 -8.73 -7.88
N GLU A 102 1.68 -7.62 -7.35
CA GLU A 102 0.95 -7.51 -6.09
C GLU A 102 -0.35 -6.74 -6.32
N PHE A 103 -1.26 -6.84 -5.36
CA PHE A 103 -2.51 -6.09 -5.38
C PHE A 103 -2.39 -4.84 -4.52
N VAL A 104 -2.98 -3.74 -4.97
CA VAL A 104 -3.34 -2.61 -4.12
C VAL A 104 -4.86 -2.52 -4.14
N PHE A 105 -5.48 -2.96 -3.06
CA PHE A 105 -6.92 -2.86 -2.88
C PHE A 105 -7.28 -1.45 -2.44
N VAL A 106 -8.23 -0.85 -3.13
CA VAL A 106 -8.72 0.50 -2.84
C VAL A 106 -10.03 0.38 -2.08
N PHE A 107 -10.01 0.75 -0.80
CA PHE A 107 -11.20 0.75 0.03
C PHE A 107 -11.70 2.17 0.27
N VAL A 108 -13.02 2.30 0.31
CA VAL A 108 -13.75 3.51 0.71
C VAL A 108 -14.84 3.12 1.69
N ARG A 109 -15.41 4.08 2.42
CA ARG A 109 -16.61 3.78 3.22
C ARG A 109 -17.77 3.38 2.32
N LYS A 110 -18.60 2.45 2.77
CA LYS A 110 -19.76 1.93 2.02
C LYS A 110 -20.72 3.02 1.59
N ASN A 111 -20.94 4.02 2.45
CA ASN A 111 -21.81 5.16 2.17
C ASN A 111 -21.17 6.23 1.27
N GLU A 112 -19.89 6.09 0.94
CA GLU A 112 -19.13 7.04 0.10
C GLU A 112 -18.76 6.45 -1.27
N ILE A 113 -19.18 5.21 -1.58
CA ILE A 113 -18.83 4.54 -2.85
C ILE A 113 -19.25 5.33 -4.09
N ASP A 114 -20.36 6.04 -4.02
CA ASP A 114 -20.89 6.82 -5.13
C ASP A 114 -20.37 8.27 -5.15
N SER A 115 -19.78 8.75 -4.05
CA SER A 115 -19.32 10.13 -3.92
C SER A 115 -17.79 10.28 -3.99
N PHE A 116 -17.03 9.21 -3.70
CA PHE A 116 -15.57 9.28 -3.82
C PHE A 116 -15.14 9.51 -5.28
N THR A 117 -14.04 10.20 -5.47
CA THR A 117 -13.52 10.52 -6.81
C THR A 117 -12.03 10.27 -6.90
N THR A 118 -11.57 10.05 -8.13
CA THR A 118 -10.14 9.98 -8.48
C THR A 118 -9.74 11.23 -9.25
N ASN A 119 -8.44 11.50 -9.38
CA ASN A 119 -7.89 12.65 -10.12
C ASN A 119 -7.95 12.48 -11.65
N LYS A 120 -8.96 11.78 -12.18
CA LYS A 120 -9.11 11.65 -13.63
C LYS A 120 -9.41 13.01 -14.27
N GLN A 121 -8.61 13.39 -15.23
CA GLN A 121 -8.84 14.60 -16.01
C GLN A 121 -10.06 14.46 -16.91
N ILE A 122 -10.84 15.54 -17.05
CA ILE A 122 -11.95 15.59 -18.01
C ILE A 122 -11.39 15.61 -19.42
N SER A 123 -11.76 14.63 -20.22
CA SER A 123 -11.39 14.53 -21.64
C SER A 123 -12.29 15.43 -22.49
N LYS A 124 -13.60 15.37 -22.24
CA LYS A 124 -14.62 16.19 -22.94
C LYS A 124 -15.89 16.32 -22.11
N VAL A 125 -16.67 17.34 -22.42
CA VAL A 125 -18.03 17.51 -21.92
C VAL A 125 -19.00 17.31 -23.09
N GLY A 126 -19.98 16.44 -22.92
CA GLY A 126 -21.03 16.20 -23.92
C GLY A 126 -22.05 17.34 -23.98
N THR A 127 -22.88 17.36 -25.01
CA THR A 127 -23.90 18.39 -25.23
C THR A 127 -24.93 18.50 -24.11
N THR A 128 -25.14 17.43 -23.35
CA THR A 128 -26.03 17.35 -22.19
C THR A 128 -25.34 17.66 -20.85
N GLY A 129 -24.09 18.13 -20.88
CA GLY A 129 -23.28 18.37 -19.68
C GLY A 129 -22.60 17.13 -19.10
N GLN A 130 -22.75 15.94 -19.70
CA GLN A 130 -22.07 14.71 -19.27
C GLN A 130 -20.56 14.85 -19.42
N LYS A 131 -19.84 14.62 -18.34
CA LYS A 131 -18.36 14.62 -18.31
C LYS A 131 -17.82 13.25 -18.71
N TYR A 132 -16.83 13.24 -19.59
CA TYR A 132 -16.06 12.05 -19.96
C TYR A 132 -14.61 12.25 -19.49
N TYR A 133 -14.03 11.19 -18.96
CA TYR A 133 -12.71 11.28 -18.34
C TYR A 133 -11.64 10.56 -19.18
N VAL A 134 -10.40 11.02 -19.03
CA VAL A 134 -9.24 10.31 -19.59
C VAL A 134 -9.14 8.93 -18.92
N PRO A 135 -9.03 7.85 -19.71
CA PRO A 135 -8.85 6.51 -19.14
C PRO A 135 -7.56 6.43 -18.31
N VAL A 136 -7.68 5.95 -17.08
CA VAL A 136 -6.55 5.61 -16.21
C VAL A 136 -6.65 4.12 -15.92
N PRO A 137 -5.67 3.31 -16.34
CA PRO A 137 -5.71 1.87 -16.11
C PRO A 137 -5.50 1.57 -14.61
N ASN A 138 -6.16 0.52 -14.12
CA ASN A 138 -5.91 -0.03 -12.79
C ASN A 138 -4.65 -0.92 -12.75
N PHE A 139 -3.61 -0.50 -13.42
CA PHE A 139 -2.34 -1.19 -13.58
C PHE A 139 -1.18 -0.21 -13.41
N ILE A 140 -0.25 -0.53 -12.50
CA ILE A 140 0.95 0.26 -12.24
C ILE A 140 2.19 -0.59 -12.53
N ASP A 141 3.08 -0.11 -13.37
CA ASP A 141 4.43 -0.64 -13.55
C ASP A 141 5.41 0.23 -12.75
N ALA A 142 5.89 -0.29 -11.64
CA ALA A 142 6.80 0.43 -10.74
C ALA A 142 7.94 -0.47 -10.27
N LYS A 143 9.06 0.15 -9.84
CA LYS A 143 10.18 -0.58 -9.25
C LYS A 143 9.73 -1.37 -8.01
N ASN A 144 10.46 -2.45 -7.70
CA ASN A 144 10.17 -3.25 -6.52
C ASN A 144 10.45 -2.49 -5.22
N ASN A 145 11.56 -1.75 -5.20
CA ASN A 145 12.00 -0.92 -4.08
C ASN A 145 12.98 0.15 -4.57
N ASP A 146 13.40 1.04 -3.69
CA ASP A 146 14.36 2.12 -3.99
C ASP A 146 15.83 1.68 -3.84
N GLY A 147 16.08 0.43 -3.49
CA GLY A 147 17.44 -0.14 -3.38
C GLY A 147 18.19 0.20 -2.09
N ALA A 148 17.97 1.37 -1.52
CA ALA A 148 18.70 1.89 -0.36
C ALA A 148 18.35 1.23 0.99
N THR A 149 17.31 0.39 1.04
CA THR A 149 16.74 -0.11 2.29
C THR A 149 16.99 -1.59 2.54
N LYS A 150 17.76 -2.28 1.70
CA LYS A 150 17.93 -3.74 1.75
C LYS A 150 18.49 -4.25 3.06
N GLU A 151 19.35 -3.48 3.71
CA GLU A 151 19.98 -3.84 4.98
C GLU A 151 19.03 -3.66 6.17
N MET A 152 18.03 -2.79 6.02
CA MET A 152 17.08 -2.45 7.07
C MET A 152 15.76 -3.21 6.94
N ASN A 153 15.25 -3.34 5.71
CA ASN A 153 14.00 -4.05 5.44
C ASN A 153 13.98 -4.54 3.99
N GLN A 154 13.77 -5.83 3.79
CA GLN A 154 13.72 -6.45 2.46
C GLN A 154 12.32 -6.39 1.80
N ALA A 155 11.28 -6.06 2.55
CA ALA A 155 9.89 -6.07 2.12
C ALA A 155 9.35 -4.66 1.82
N THR A 156 10.20 -3.76 1.33
CA THR A 156 9.81 -2.39 0.97
C THR A 156 9.26 -2.32 -0.46
N TYR A 157 8.40 -1.34 -0.70
CA TYR A 157 7.99 -0.89 -2.03
C TYR A 157 8.78 0.37 -2.44
N SER A 158 8.56 0.85 -3.67
CA SER A 158 9.28 2.03 -4.18
C SER A 158 8.50 3.33 -4.00
N THR A 159 9.22 4.42 -3.87
CA THR A 159 8.70 5.79 -3.92
C THR A 159 7.89 6.04 -5.20
N ASP A 160 8.29 5.41 -6.33
CA ASP A 160 7.59 5.49 -7.61
C ASP A 160 6.16 4.94 -7.52
N LEU A 161 5.94 3.81 -6.83
CA LEU A 161 4.59 3.27 -6.57
C LEU A 161 3.74 4.27 -5.78
N VAL A 162 4.29 4.82 -4.70
CA VAL A 162 3.59 5.81 -3.85
C VAL A 162 3.16 7.02 -4.68
N LYS A 163 4.05 7.60 -5.47
CA LYS A 163 3.73 8.77 -6.32
C LYS A 163 2.65 8.48 -7.35
N GLN A 164 2.66 7.30 -7.98
CA GLN A 164 1.62 6.92 -8.94
C GLN A 164 0.25 6.75 -8.27
N LEU A 165 0.21 6.19 -7.06
CA LEU A 165 -1.01 6.09 -6.26
C LEU A 165 -1.51 7.48 -5.84
N LEU A 166 -0.64 8.35 -5.33
CA LEU A 166 -0.99 9.72 -4.97
C LEU A 166 -1.50 10.51 -6.18
N LYS A 167 -0.85 10.38 -7.35
CA LYS A 167 -1.34 11.01 -8.58
C LYS A 167 -2.77 10.61 -8.93
N THR A 168 -3.19 9.42 -8.56
CA THR A 168 -4.53 8.90 -8.86
C THR A 168 -5.56 9.31 -7.81
N TYR A 169 -5.21 9.32 -6.53
CA TYR A 169 -6.16 9.46 -5.43
C TYR A 169 -6.03 10.74 -4.62
N ALA A 170 -4.85 11.35 -4.59
CA ALA A 170 -4.65 12.61 -3.89
C ALA A 170 -5.12 13.79 -4.74
N LYS A 171 -5.89 14.70 -4.16
CA LYS A 171 -6.42 15.88 -4.86
C LYS A 171 -5.49 17.07 -4.63
N PRO A 172 -4.77 17.55 -5.67
CA PRO A 172 -3.76 18.60 -5.50
C PRO A 172 -4.31 19.92 -4.98
N GLU A 173 -5.60 20.18 -5.23
CA GLU A 173 -6.28 21.42 -4.81
C GLU A 173 -6.71 21.39 -3.34
N GLU A 174 -6.74 20.22 -2.72
CA GLU A 174 -7.14 20.03 -1.33
C GLU A 174 -5.92 19.78 -0.45
N SER A 175 -5.87 20.42 0.72
CA SER A 175 -4.91 20.04 1.75
C SER A 175 -5.30 18.67 2.28
N PHE A 176 -4.45 17.67 2.07
CA PHE A 176 -4.65 16.32 2.57
C PHE A 176 -3.40 15.81 3.28
N VAL A 177 -3.60 14.83 4.14
CA VAL A 177 -2.53 14.16 4.88
C VAL A 177 -2.59 12.67 4.56
N VAL A 178 -1.46 12.10 4.18
CA VAL A 178 -1.31 10.65 4.06
C VAL A 178 -0.96 10.09 5.44
N PHE A 179 -1.67 9.07 5.87
CA PHE A 179 -1.35 8.33 7.09
C PHE A 179 -0.87 6.93 6.75
N ASP A 180 0.33 6.57 7.21
CA ASP A 180 0.89 5.22 7.08
C ASP A 180 1.13 4.63 8.48
N PRO A 181 0.28 3.69 8.94
CA PRO A 181 0.43 3.09 10.27
C PRO A 181 1.60 2.10 10.38
N PHE A 182 2.23 1.74 9.26
CA PHE A 182 3.34 0.80 9.16
C PHE A 182 4.48 1.40 8.33
N MET A 183 4.94 2.58 8.74
CA MET A 183 5.85 3.44 7.97
C MET A 183 7.17 2.75 7.58
N GLY A 184 7.66 1.82 8.40
CA GLY A 184 8.90 1.12 8.15
C GLY A 184 10.07 2.08 7.93
N THR A 185 10.74 1.90 6.80
CA THR A 185 11.89 2.73 6.39
C THR A 185 11.53 4.09 5.77
N GLY A 186 10.26 4.51 5.82
CA GLY A 186 9.82 5.83 5.39
C GLY A 186 9.57 5.99 3.88
N THR A 187 9.30 4.93 3.14
CA THR A 187 9.07 5.02 1.70
C THR A 187 7.82 5.83 1.36
N THR A 188 6.73 5.67 2.12
CA THR A 188 5.53 6.48 1.97
C THR A 188 5.82 7.95 2.20
N ALA A 189 6.54 8.29 3.27
CA ALA A 189 6.92 9.67 3.57
C ALA A 189 7.75 10.29 2.43
N ASN A 190 8.74 9.57 1.90
CA ASN A 190 9.53 10.04 0.76
C ASN A 190 8.64 10.30 -0.47
N GLY A 191 7.70 9.38 -0.77
CA GLY A 191 6.77 9.58 -1.89
C GLY A 191 5.87 10.79 -1.71
N CYS A 192 5.39 11.02 -0.49
CA CYS A 192 4.59 12.21 -0.13
C CYS A 192 5.39 13.51 -0.30
N MET A 193 6.63 13.54 0.17
CA MET A 193 7.51 14.69 0.01
C MET A 193 7.79 15.02 -1.45
N GLU A 194 8.15 14.03 -2.25
CA GLU A 194 8.39 14.21 -3.70
C GLU A 194 7.10 14.59 -4.46
N TYR A 195 5.94 14.21 -3.95
CA TYR A 195 4.64 14.61 -4.50
C TYR A 195 4.21 16.01 -4.04
N GLY A 196 4.71 16.47 -2.89
CA GLY A 196 4.39 17.77 -2.29
C GLY A 196 3.19 17.74 -1.34
N CYS A 197 3.00 16.65 -0.57
CA CYS A 197 1.94 16.53 0.41
C CYS A 197 2.46 16.14 1.80
N SER A 198 1.61 16.36 2.82
CA SER A 198 1.91 16.00 4.20
C SER A 198 1.77 14.51 4.44
N CYS A 199 2.61 13.96 5.33
CA CYS A 199 2.55 12.57 5.76
C CYS A 199 2.69 12.47 7.27
N ILE A 200 1.94 11.55 7.86
CA ILE A 200 2.08 11.08 9.24
C ILE A 200 2.33 9.58 9.19
N GLY A 201 3.32 9.11 9.90
CA GLY A 201 3.62 7.68 10.00
C GLY A 201 3.80 7.21 11.41
N THR A 202 3.52 5.94 11.65
CA THR A 202 3.86 5.23 12.88
C THR A 202 4.70 4.01 12.55
N GLU A 203 5.68 3.72 13.41
CA GLU A 203 6.57 2.56 13.28
C GLU A 203 6.92 2.06 14.69
N ILE A 204 6.86 0.75 14.90
CA ILE A 204 7.14 0.13 16.19
C ILE A 204 8.63 -0.02 16.45
N SER A 205 9.43 -0.22 15.40
CA SER A 205 10.88 -0.35 15.49
C SER A 205 11.53 1.03 15.57
N GLU A 206 12.14 1.34 16.70
CA GLU A 206 12.90 2.59 16.92
C GLU A 206 13.98 2.76 15.84
N ARG A 207 14.72 1.70 15.52
CA ARG A 207 15.75 1.68 14.49
C ARG A 207 15.21 2.06 13.11
N GLN A 208 14.04 1.52 12.71
CA GLN A 208 13.43 1.88 11.43
C GLN A 208 12.89 3.31 11.45
N CYS A 209 12.34 3.77 12.58
CA CYS A 209 11.87 5.13 12.77
C CYS A 209 13.03 6.15 12.64
N GLU A 210 14.17 5.89 13.27
CA GLU A 210 15.38 6.73 13.14
C GLU A 210 15.87 6.78 11.69
N TYR A 211 15.95 5.62 11.04
CA TYR A 211 16.36 5.54 9.64
C TYR A 211 15.40 6.28 8.70
N ALA A 212 14.08 6.15 8.90
CA ALA A 212 13.08 6.90 8.14
C ALA A 212 13.25 8.41 8.31
N ASN A 213 13.44 8.88 9.53
CA ASN A 213 13.67 10.29 9.84
C ASN A 213 14.96 10.82 9.20
N GLU A 214 16.03 10.05 9.19
CA GLU A 214 17.28 10.42 8.53
C GLU A 214 17.09 10.53 7.00
N ARG A 215 16.42 9.57 6.37
CA ARG A 215 16.10 9.64 4.93
C ARG A 215 15.32 10.90 4.58
N ILE A 216 14.31 11.25 5.38
CA ILE A 216 13.50 12.44 5.19
C ILE A 216 14.36 13.70 5.28
N ARG A 217 15.22 13.83 6.30
CA ARG A 217 16.11 15.00 6.47
C ARG A 217 17.06 15.17 5.29
N ASN A 218 17.62 14.07 4.79
CA ASN A 218 18.57 14.10 3.66
C ASN A 218 17.95 14.60 2.36
N ILE A 219 16.64 14.40 2.14
CA ILE A 219 15.93 14.95 0.97
C ILE A 219 15.88 16.48 1.07
N PHE A 220 15.58 17.05 2.23
CA PHE A 220 15.53 18.49 2.41
C PHE A 220 16.89 19.16 2.19
N THR A 221 17.99 18.54 2.65
CA THR A 221 19.34 19.11 2.52
C THR A 221 19.92 19.03 1.11
N THR A 222 19.37 18.18 0.24
CA THR A 222 19.86 18.01 -1.15
C THR A 222 19.15 18.94 -2.13
N THR A 223 18.12 19.65 -1.69
CA THR A 223 17.28 20.53 -2.53
C THR A 223 17.67 22.02 -2.38
N GLU A 224 18.65 22.36 -1.55
CA GLU A 224 19.33 23.64 -1.44
C GLU A 224 20.62 23.66 -2.28
#